data_78aebb6d7505ff7fd22ba9dbbfe853cd
#
_entry.id   78aebb6d7505ff7fd22ba9dbbfe853cd
#
_cell.length_a   1.000
_cell.length_b   1.000
_cell.length_c   1.000
_cell.angle_alpha   90.00
_cell.angle_beta   90.00
_cell.angle_gamma   90.00
#
_symmetry.space_group_name_H-M   'P 1'
#
loop_
_entity.id
_entity.type
_entity.pdbx_description
1 polymer ?
#
loop_
_entity_poly.entity_id
_entity_poly.type
_entity_poly.pdbx_seq_one_letter_code
_entity_poly.pdbx_strand_id
1 'polypeptide(L)'
;ILYSSQPATLNYLTTATDLEMVVGANCVDTLVEYDNKGVMREGLATSWDWDADTLTWTFHLREENWVDNNGEVVAPVTAQDFVDALKYVLTPDYASSNVGLVTAYVAGSEDYYNYYVYLNNANTGVVDDDGTTYTADASGVVTVTSSDGTAETYSPVDFDTVGVKAVDDHTLTYTLTYDFPGFLSLLCYLPYEPAYGPLLEEMGDQYATSAETMY
;
A
#
# COMPACT_ATOMS: atom_id res chain seq x y z
N ILE A 1 0.52 13.76 -24.94
CA ILE A 1 0.86 14.28 -23.60
C ILE A 1 2.30 14.75 -23.66
N LEU A 2 2.58 15.97 -23.20
CA LEU A 2 3.94 16.49 -23.08
C LEU A 2 4.34 16.39 -21.62
N TYR A 3 5.39 15.62 -21.34
CA TYR A 3 6.00 15.54 -20.02
C TYR A 3 7.09 16.60 -19.89
N SER A 4 7.23 17.18 -18.71
CA SER A 4 8.27 18.18 -18.41
C SER A 4 9.66 17.56 -18.25
N SER A 5 9.73 16.27 -17.95
CA SER A 5 10.95 15.47 -17.75
C SER A 5 10.65 13.99 -17.96
N GLN A 6 11.68 13.15 -17.87
CA GLN A 6 11.48 11.69 -17.80
C GLN A 6 11.04 11.31 -16.37
N PRO A 7 10.13 10.31 -16.22
CA PRO A 7 9.85 9.71 -14.92
C PRO A 7 11.12 9.15 -14.28
N ALA A 8 11.28 9.35 -12.99
CA ALA A 8 12.40 8.79 -12.24
C ALA A 8 12.21 7.30 -11.95
N THR A 9 10.96 6.86 -11.83
CA THR A 9 10.54 5.48 -11.60
C THR A 9 9.18 5.25 -12.23
N LEU A 10 8.84 3.99 -12.50
CA LEU A 10 7.49 3.56 -12.85
C LEU A 10 6.80 2.87 -11.66
N ASN A 11 7.49 2.77 -10.50
CA ASN A 11 6.94 2.21 -9.28
C ASN A 11 5.92 3.17 -8.65
N TYR A 12 4.67 3.05 -9.10
CA TYR A 12 3.56 3.88 -8.64
C TYR A 12 3.22 3.67 -7.17
N LEU A 13 3.58 2.53 -6.56
CA LEU A 13 3.33 2.24 -5.14
C LEU A 13 4.26 3.04 -4.21
N THR A 14 5.41 3.52 -4.70
CA THR A 14 6.40 4.20 -3.86
C THR A 14 6.56 5.69 -4.15
N THR A 15 6.19 6.14 -5.35
CA THR A 15 6.34 7.54 -5.76
C THR A 15 5.16 8.41 -5.30
N ALA A 16 5.45 9.70 -5.03
CA ALA A 16 4.45 10.74 -4.77
C ALA A 16 4.58 11.93 -5.73
N THR A 17 5.23 11.76 -6.89
CA THR A 17 5.42 12.85 -7.85
C THR A 17 4.32 12.86 -8.90
N ASP A 18 3.86 14.06 -9.29
CA ASP A 18 2.76 14.25 -10.26
C ASP A 18 3.03 13.56 -11.60
N LEU A 19 4.30 13.50 -12.02
CA LEU A 19 4.68 12.95 -13.31
C LEU A 19 4.44 11.44 -13.36
N GLU A 20 4.91 10.73 -12.36
CA GLU A 20 4.74 9.28 -12.21
C GLU A 20 3.27 8.93 -11.92
N MET A 21 2.56 9.75 -11.13
CA MET A 21 1.13 9.58 -10.87
C MET A 21 0.31 9.60 -12.18
N VAL A 22 0.62 10.50 -13.11
CA VAL A 22 -0.05 10.55 -14.41
C VAL A 22 0.25 9.30 -15.24
N VAL A 23 1.44 8.74 -15.14
CA VAL A 23 1.77 7.47 -15.84
C VAL A 23 1.00 6.31 -15.21
N GLY A 24 1.07 6.14 -13.88
CA GLY A 24 0.35 5.08 -13.13
C GLY A 24 -1.14 5.07 -13.47
N ALA A 25 -1.81 6.21 -13.33
CA ALA A 25 -3.24 6.37 -13.61
C ALA A 25 -3.67 6.06 -15.07
N ASN A 26 -2.74 5.89 -16.00
CA ASN A 26 -3.01 5.45 -17.37
C ASN A 26 -2.66 3.97 -17.62
N CYS A 27 -2.08 3.30 -16.64
CA CYS A 27 -1.62 1.92 -16.77
C CYS A 27 -2.38 0.96 -15.84
N VAL A 28 -2.91 1.47 -14.71
CA VAL A 28 -3.55 0.65 -13.67
C VAL A 28 -4.91 1.25 -13.33
N ASP A 29 -5.93 0.41 -13.29
CA ASP A 29 -7.27 0.80 -12.87
C ASP A 29 -7.40 0.78 -11.34
N THR A 30 -8.11 1.78 -10.80
CA THR A 30 -8.45 1.87 -9.38
C THR A 30 -9.75 1.13 -9.03
N LEU A 31 -10.06 0.96 -7.73
CA LEU A 31 -11.35 0.41 -7.28
C LEU A 31 -12.52 1.27 -7.76
N VAL A 32 -12.39 2.58 -7.65
CA VAL A 32 -13.37 3.58 -8.03
C VAL A 32 -12.67 4.72 -8.75
N GLU A 33 -13.35 5.44 -9.62
CA GLU A 33 -12.77 6.54 -10.38
C GLU A 33 -13.70 7.77 -10.43
N TYR A 34 -13.17 8.92 -10.81
CA TYR A 34 -13.99 10.09 -11.10
C TYR A 34 -14.19 10.26 -12.60
N ASP A 35 -15.44 10.47 -13.00
CA ASP A 35 -15.73 10.86 -14.38
C ASP A 35 -15.30 12.33 -14.64
N ASN A 36 -15.40 12.76 -15.90
CA ASN A 36 -15.02 14.12 -16.33
C ASN A 36 -15.90 15.25 -15.74
N LYS A 37 -16.90 14.90 -14.90
CA LYS A 37 -17.76 15.83 -14.17
C LYS A 37 -17.48 15.80 -12.66
N GLY A 38 -16.49 15.00 -12.21
CA GLY A 38 -16.17 14.80 -10.82
C GLY A 38 -17.18 13.94 -10.06
N VAL A 39 -17.91 13.06 -10.77
CA VAL A 39 -18.83 12.10 -10.15
C VAL A 39 -18.11 10.77 -10.00
N MET A 40 -18.14 10.20 -8.77
CA MET A 40 -17.61 8.89 -8.47
C MET A 40 -18.29 7.81 -9.31
N ARG A 41 -17.50 6.93 -9.90
CA ARG A 41 -17.91 5.82 -10.76
C ARG A 41 -17.25 4.52 -10.35
N GLU A 42 -17.79 3.43 -10.85
CA GLU A 42 -17.20 2.11 -10.83
C GLU A 42 -15.88 2.11 -11.61
N GLY A 43 -14.83 1.58 -10.98
CA GLY A 43 -13.57 1.20 -11.60
C GLY A 43 -13.46 -0.32 -11.68
N LEU A 44 -12.53 -0.93 -10.96
CA LEU A 44 -12.48 -2.39 -10.77
C LEU A 44 -13.59 -2.90 -9.85
N ALA A 45 -14.08 -2.07 -8.91
CA ALA A 45 -15.24 -2.41 -8.10
C ALA A 45 -16.54 -2.05 -8.84
N THR A 46 -17.47 -3.01 -8.94
CA THR A 46 -18.81 -2.84 -9.51
C THR A 46 -19.84 -2.38 -8.50
N SER A 47 -19.55 -2.55 -7.22
CA SER A 47 -20.38 -2.08 -6.10
C SER A 47 -19.54 -2.06 -4.81
N TRP A 48 -20.01 -1.31 -3.83
CA TRP A 48 -19.41 -1.24 -2.51
C TRP A 48 -20.45 -0.92 -1.44
N ASP A 49 -20.20 -1.43 -0.24
CA ASP A 49 -21.04 -1.26 0.94
C ASP A 49 -20.21 -0.72 2.12
N TRP A 50 -20.84 0.08 2.97
CA TRP A 50 -20.24 0.61 4.19
C TRP A 50 -20.98 0.07 5.42
N ASP A 51 -20.24 -0.55 6.32
CA ASP A 51 -20.72 -0.94 7.64
C ASP A 51 -20.12 0.01 8.71
N ALA A 52 -20.96 0.88 9.24
CA ALA A 52 -20.56 1.87 10.24
C ALA A 52 -20.29 1.26 11.63
N ASP A 53 -20.83 0.09 11.92
CA ASP A 53 -20.63 -0.58 13.22
C ASP A 53 -19.23 -1.22 13.29
N THR A 54 -18.72 -1.72 12.18
CA THR A 54 -17.39 -2.33 12.05
C THR A 54 -16.36 -1.43 11.40
N LEU A 55 -16.75 -0.23 10.94
CA LEU A 55 -15.92 0.70 10.16
C LEU A 55 -15.32 0.05 8.91
N THR A 56 -16.11 -0.79 8.23
CA THR A 56 -15.62 -1.62 7.13
C THR A 56 -16.32 -1.30 5.83
N TRP A 57 -15.52 -1.01 4.81
CA TRP A 57 -15.92 -1.01 3.41
C TRP A 57 -15.76 -2.39 2.81
N THR A 58 -16.75 -2.85 2.05
CA THR A 58 -16.70 -4.06 1.23
C THR A 58 -16.84 -3.70 -0.23
N PHE A 59 -15.92 -4.15 -1.08
CA PHE A 59 -15.88 -3.91 -2.52
C PHE A 59 -16.07 -5.22 -3.27
N HIS A 60 -16.93 -5.23 -4.31
CA HIS A 60 -17.14 -6.36 -5.19
C HIS A 60 -16.51 -6.08 -6.55
N LEU A 61 -15.50 -6.88 -6.91
CA LEU A 61 -14.69 -6.67 -8.11
C LEU A 61 -15.32 -7.30 -9.35
N ARG A 62 -15.15 -6.65 -10.52
CA ARG A 62 -15.42 -7.26 -11.81
C ARG A 62 -14.33 -8.26 -12.17
N GLU A 63 -14.63 -9.15 -13.12
CA GLU A 63 -13.59 -9.95 -13.77
C GLU A 63 -12.75 -9.05 -14.68
N GLU A 64 -11.45 -9.03 -14.46
CA GLU A 64 -10.46 -8.29 -15.24
C GLU A 64 -9.14 -9.05 -15.24
N ASN A 65 -8.21 -8.68 -16.13
CA ASN A 65 -6.94 -9.37 -16.26
C ASN A 65 -5.76 -8.39 -16.25
N TRP A 66 -4.67 -8.83 -15.64
CA TRP A 66 -3.35 -8.28 -15.88
C TRP A 66 -2.91 -8.64 -17.30
N VAL A 67 -2.35 -7.66 -17.99
CA VAL A 67 -1.80 -7.84 -19.35
C VAL A 67 -0.36 -7.36 -19.40
N ASP A 68 0.46 -8.01 -20.24
CA ASP A 68 1.83 -7.56 -20.46
C ASP A 68 1.89 -6.39 -21.48
N ASN A 69 3.09 -5.92 -21.76
CA ASN A 69 3.34 -4.83 -22.71
C ASN A 69 2.97 -5.15 -24.18
N ASN A 70 2.62 -6.39 -24.51
CA ASN A 70 2.10 -6.81 -25.81
C ASN A 70 0.57 -6.93 -25.81
N GLY A 71 -0.07 -6.76 -24.63
CA GLY A 71 -1.50 -6.97 -24.43
C GLY A 71 -1.90 -8.43 -24.24
N GLU A 72 -0.94 -9.31 -23.97
CA GLU A 72 -1.22 -10.73 -23.67
C GLU A 72 -1.64 -10.88 -22.21
N VAL A 73 -2.66 -11.72 -21.96
CA VAL A 73 -3.15 -11.98 -20.61
C VAL A 73 -2.10 -12.73 -19.79
N VAL A 74 -1.77 -12.16 -18.61
CA VAL A 74 -0.81 -12.74 -17.65
C VAL A 74 -1.55 -13.55 -16.59
N ALA A 75 -2.54 -12.92 -15.94
CA ALA A 75 -3.30 -13.50 -14.83
C ALA A 75 -4.63 -12.73 -14.62
N PRO A 76 -5.64 -13.30 -13.94
CA PRO A 76 -6.79 -12.54 -13.47
C PRO A 76 -6.35 -11.52 -12.39
N VAL A 77 -7.02 -10.35 -12.37
CA VAL A 77 -6.93 -9.40 -11.26
C VAL A 77 -7.81 -9.91 -10.12
N THR A 78 -7.28 -9.93 -8.92
CA THR A 78 -7.96 -10.41 -7.71
C THR A 78 -7.92 -9.43 -6.56
N ALA A 79 -8.75 -9.63 -5.55
CA ALA A 79 -8.70 -8.86 -4.30
C ALA A 79 -7.35 -8.99 -3.59
N GLN A 80 -6.63 -10.11 -3.78
CA GLN A 80 -5.31 -10.31 -3.20
C GLN A 80 -4.27 -9.34 -3.76
N ASP A 81 -4.38 -8.92 -5.02
CA ASP A 81 -3.45 -7.95 -5.64
C ASP A 81 -3.48 -6.58 -4.93
N PHE A 82 -4.64 -6.19 -4.37
CA PHE A 82 -4.76 -4.98 -3.53
C PHE A 82 -4.11 -5.17 -2.16
N VAL A 83 -4.25 -6.35 -1.57
CA VAL A 83 -3.63 -6.71 -0.29
C VAL A 83 -2.12 -6.72 -0.41
N ASP A 84 -1.59 -7.32 -1.47
CA ASP A 84 -0.15 -7.41 -1.74
C ASP A 84 0.45 -6.04 -2.05
N ALA A 85 -0.25 -5.21 -2.84
CA ALA A 85 0.15 -3.83 -3.12
C ALA A 85 0.24 -2.99 -1.83
N LEU A 86 -0.78 -3.09 -0.95
CA LEU A 86 -0.78 -2.34 0.30
C LEU A 86 0.33 -2.83 1.25
N LYS A 87 0.59 -4.14 1.29
CA LYS A 87 1.71 -4.70 2.05
C LYS A 87 3.05 -4.18 1.54
N TYR A 88 3.21 -4.07 0.20
CA TYR A 88 4.39 -3.49 -0.41
C TYR A 88 4.59 -2.03 0.03
N VAL A 89 3.54 -1.20 -0.03
CA VAL A 89 3.56 0.20 0.44
C VAL A 89 3.96 0.31 1.91
N LEU A 90 3.48 -0.62 2.75
CA LEU A 90 3.75 -0.66 4.20
C LEU A 90 5.06 -1.37 4.57
N THR A 91 5.85 -1.85 3.60
CA THR A 91 7.17 -2.45 3.85
C THR A 91 8.22 -1.34 3.86
N PRO A 92 8.87 -1.03 5.01
CA PRO A 92 9.78 0.13 5.12
C PRO A 92 10.97 0.06 4.15
N ASP A 93 11.43 -1.13 3.78
CA ASP A 93 12.56 -1.35 2.88
C ASP A 93 12.33 -0.77 1.48
N TYR A 94 11.06 -0.64 1.06
CA TYR A 94 10.69 -0.07 -0.24
C TYR A 94 10.50 1.46 -0.19
N ALA A 95 10.61 2.07 1.01
CA ALA A 95 10.61 3.51 1.22
C ALA A 95 9.50 4.28 0.50
N SER A 96 8.26 3.76 0.53
CA SER A 96 7.12 4.43 -0.10
C SER A 96 6.88 5.82 0.48
N SER A 97 6.84 6.83 -0.38
CA SER A 97 6.50 8.20 0.01
C SER A 97 5.01 8.36 0.34
N ASN A 98 4.18 7.35 0.07
CA ASN A 98 2.73 7.37 0.23
C ASN A 98 2.25 6.67 1.51
N VAL A 99 3.16 6.11 2.31
CA VAL A 99 2.80 5.32 3.51
C VAL A 99 1.85 6.06 4.45
N GLY A 100 2.03 7.38 4.61
CA GLY A 100 1.16 8.21 5.45
C GLY A 100 -0.31 8.26 5.00
N LEU A 101 -0.60 8.07 3.70
CA LEU A 101 -1.98 7.96 3.21
C LEU A 101 -2.65 6.65 3.63
N VAL A 102 -1.87 5.61 3.94
CA VAL A 102 -2.38 4.32 4.40
C VAL A 102 -2.47 4.29 5.92
N THR A 103 -1.39 4.65 6.62
CA THR A 103 -1.30 4.57 8.08
C THR A 103 -2.28 5.49 8.78
N ALA A 104 -2.68 6.60 8.15
CA ALA A 104 -3.67 7.51 8.71
C ALA A 104 -5.11 6.96 8.75
N TYR A 105 -5.45 5.98 7.89
CA TYR A 105 -6.85 5.58 7.70
C TYR A 105 -7.10 4.09 7.87
N VAL A 106 -6.21 3.21 7.44
CA VAL A 106 -6.41 1.75 7.48
C VAL A 106 -6.04 1.22 8.87
N ALA A 107 -6.96 0.53 9.52
CA ALA A 107 -6.76 -0.01 10.86
C ALA A 107 -5.52 -0.94 10.93
N GLY A 108 -4.73 -0.83 12.00
CA GLY A 108 -3.54 -1.67 12.24
C GLY A 108 -2.34 -1.39 11.33
N SER A 109 -2.48 -0.55 10.30
CA SER A 109 -1.39 -0.26 9.36
C SER A 109 -0.25 0.56 9.97
N GLU A 110 -0.57 1.48 10.89
CA GLU A 110 0.43 2.27 11.60
C GLU A 110 1.27 1.40 12.53
N ASP A 111 0.64 0.52 13.32
CA ASP A 111 1.33 -0.40 14.22
C ASP A 111 2.24 -1.36 13.44
N TYR A 112 1.74 -1.89 12.30
CA TYR A 112 2.51 -2.74 11.42
C TYR A 112 3.74 -2.00 10.88
N TYR A 113 3.55 -0.83 10.28
CA TYR A 113 4.64 -0.06 9.69
C TYR A 113 5.69 0.34 10.72
N ASN A 114 5.27 0.89 11.86
CA ASN A 114 6.16 1.34 12.92
C ASN A 114 6.98 0.20 13.52
N TYR A 115 6.35 -0.97 13.74
CA TYR A 115 7.07 -2.15 14.21
C TYR A 115 8.24 -2.52 13.28
N TYR A 116 7.99 -2.58 11.96
CA TYR A 116 9.04 -2.94 11.00
C TYR A 116 10.10 -1.84 10.81
N VAL A 117 9.74 -0.57 10.92
CA VAL A 117 10.73 0.53 10.99
C VAL A 117 11.64 0.36 12.19
N TYR A 118 11.08 0.12 13.38
CA TYR A 118 11.87 -0.06 14.61
C TYR A 118 12.73 -1.33 14.56
N LEU A 119 12.20 -2.41 13.99
CA LEU A 119 12.96 -3.65 13.79
C LEU A 119 14.16 -3.44 12.85
N ASN A 120 13.96 -2.72 11.74
CA ASN A 120 15.03 -2.39 10.81
C ASN A 120 16.11 -1.52 11.47
N ASN A 121 15.71 -0.51 12.25
CA ASN A 121 16.62 0.33 12.99
C ASN A 121 17.43 -0.50 14.02
N ALA A 122 16.79 -1.43 14.72
CA ALA A 122 17.45 -2.33 15.65
C ALA A 122 18.49 -3.23 14.95
N ASN A 123 18.12 -3.79 13.78
CA ASN A 123 18.98 -4.70 13.00
C ASN A 123 20.19 -3.97 12.39
N THR A 124 20.03 -2.70 12.04
CA THR A 124 21.11 -1.88 11.42
C THR A 124 21.90 -1.07 12.45
N GLY A 125 21.46 -1.03 13.72
CA GLY A 125 22.11 -0.29 14.79
C GLY A 125 22.01 1.23 14.63
N VAL A 126 20.91 1.70 14.02
CA VAL A 126 20.65 3.13 13.86
C VAL A 126 20.45 3.78 15.23
N VAL A 127 20.99 4.99 15.35
CA VAL A 127 20.70 5.92 16.46
C VAL A 127 20.20 7.20 15.83
N ASP A 128 19.02 7.63 16.22
CA ASP A 128 18.42 8.85 15.67
C ASP A 128 19.16 10.12 16.14
N ASP A 129 18.93 11.22 15.45
CA ASP A 129 19.58 12.52 15.74
C ASP A 129 19.28 13.02 17.16
N ASP A 130 18.17 12.62 17.74
CA ASP A 130 17.77 12.94 19.12
C ASP A 130 18.38 11.99 20.17
N GLY A 131 19.12 10.95 19.73
CA GLY A 131 19.76 9.94 20.58
C GLY A 131 18.87 8.74 20.90
N THR A 132 17.71 8.58 20.24
CA THR A 132 16.86 7.40 20.38
C THR A 132 17.59 6.15 19.81
N THR A 133 17.53 5.04 20.54
CA THR A 133 18.16 3.77 20.18
C THR A 133 17.15 2.64 20.10
N TYR A 134 17.49 1.62 19.30
CA TYR A 134 16.63 0.48 19.00
C TYR A 134 17.38 -0.82 19.29
N THR A 135 16.73 -1.77 19.95
CA THR A 135 17.25 -3.13 20.15
C THR A 135 16.15 -4.15 19.93
N ALA A 136 16.49 -5.32 19.39
CA ALA A 136 15.56 -6.43 19.23
C ALA A 136 16.08 -7.67 19.97
N ASP A 137 15.19 -8.39 20.63
CA ASP A 137 15.51 -9.67 21.26
C ASP A 137 15.29 -10.85 20.29
N ALA A 138 15.61 -12.07 20.75
CA ALA A 138 15.48 -13.29 19.95
C ALA A 138 14.02 -13.66 19.61
N SER A 139 13.03 -13.07 20.28
CA SER A 139 11.60 -13.25 19.98
C SER A 139 11.07 -12.20 19.03
N GLY A 140 11.90 -11.25 18.60
CA GLY A 140 11.54 -10.13 17.74
C GLY A 140 10.89 -8.95 18.48
N VAL A 141 10.85 -8.97 19.82
CA VAL A 141 10.38 -7.81 20.57
C VAL A 141 11.40 -6.69 20.45
N VAL A 142 10.97 -5.54 19.93
CA VAL A 142 11.82 -4.35 19.76
C VAL A 142 11.64 -3.44 20.97
N THR A 143 12.76 -2.97 21.51
CA THR A 143 12.79 -1.93 22.55
C THR A 143 13.31 -0.64 21.94
N VAL A 144 12.52 0.42 22.00
CA VAL A 144 12.87 1.78 21.61
C VAL A 144 13.22 2.54 22.89
N THR A 145 14.42 3.09 22.99
CA THR A 145 14.90 3.84 24.17
C THR A 145 15.19 5.27 23.76
N SER A 146 14.39 6.19 24.24
CA SER A 146 14.56 7.64 24.04
C SER A 146 15.82 8.16 24.75
N SER A 147 16.29 9.34 24.35
CA SER A 147 17.50 9.98 24.92
C SER A 147 17.38 10.30 26.42
N ASP A 148 16.17 10.42 26.97
CA ASP A 148 15.93 10.59 28.41
C ASP A 148 15.95 9.27 29.20
N GLY A 149 16.14 8.14 28.52
CA GLY A 149 16.17 6.79 29.10
C GLY A 149 14.80 6.13 29.22
N THR A 150 13.73 6.76 28.75
CA THR A 150 12.41 6.12 28.66
C THR A 150 12.43 5.03 27.61
N ALA A 151 11.96 3.82 27.97
CA ALA A 151 11.96 2.66 27.07
C ALA A 151 10.52 2.17 26.84
N GLU A 152 10.20 1.92 25.57
CA GLU A 152 8.94 1.31 25.14
C GLU A 152 9.23 0.02 24.37
N THR A 153 8.31 -0.95 24.47
CA THR A 153 8.48 -2.25 23.80
C THR A 153 7.38 -2.50 22.81
N TYR A 154 7.74 -3.03 21.64
CA TYR A 154 6.85 -3.35 20.53
C TYR A 154 6.99 -4.83 20.20
N SER A 155 5.88 -5.55 20.32
CA SER A 155 5.82 -6.97 19.93
C SER A 155 5.69 -7.12 18.42
N PRO A 156 6.11 -8.27 17.84
CA PRO A 156 5.87 -8.56 16.43
C PRO A 156 4.42 -8.35 16.01
N VAL A 157 4.22 -7.65 14.89
CA VAL A 157 2.92 -7.38 14.30
C VAL A 157 2.79 -8.15 13.00
N ASP A 158 1.76 -8.99 12.90
CA ASP A 158 1.44 -9.72 11.67
C ASP A 158 0.65 -8.83 10.72
N PHE A 159 0.90 -8.94 9.39
CA PHE A 159 0.13 -8.22 8.39
C PHE A 159 -1.37 -8.57 8.43
N ASP A 160 -1.70 -9.74 8.94
CA ASP A 160 -3.10 -10.14 9.16
C ASP A 160 -3.87 -9.25 10.14
N THR A 161 -3.20 -8.38 10.90
CA THR A 161 -3.84 -7.37 11.76
C THR A 161 -4.20 -6.09 11.01
N VAL A 162 -3.64 -5.88 9.80
CA VAL A 162 -3.94 -4.72 8.95
C VAL A 162 -5.34 -4.86 8.36
N GLY A 163 -6.09 -3.79 8.36
CA GLY A 163 -7.50 -3.72 7.97
C GLY A 163 -7.77 -3.83 6.46
N VAL A 164 -6.92 -4.51 5.70
CA VAL A 164 -7.16 -4.85 4.28
C VAL A 164 -7.22 -6.35 4.14
N LYS A 165 -8.27 -6.90 3.50
CA LYS A 165 -8.46 -8.36 3.35
C LYS A 165 -9.08 -8.72 2.01
N ALA A 166 -8.51 -9.71 1.34
CA ALA A 166 -9.19 -10.47 0.30
C ALA A 166 -10.07 -11.54 0.98
N VAL A 167 -11.39 -11.36 0.91
CA VAL A 167 -12.36 -12.35 1.45
C VAL A 167 -12.44 -13.55 0.50
N ASP A 168 -12.43 -13.26 -0.78
CA ASP A 168 -12.30 -14.18 -1.91
C ASP A 168 -11.66 -13.42 -3.09
N ASP A 169 -11.55 -14.05 -4.26
CA ASP A 169 -10.90 -13.45 -5.44
C ASP A 169 -11.56 -12.14 -5.89
N HIS A 170 -12.84 -11.93 -5.61
CA HIS A 170 -13.62 -10.80 -6.06
C HIS A 170 -14.24 -9.96 -4.93
N THR A 171 -13.89 -10.24 -3.68
CA THR A 171 -14.39 -9.49 -2.52
C THR A 171 -13.24 -8.97 -1.69
N LEU A 172 -13.08 -7.64 -1.68
CA LEU A 172 -12.06 -6.93 -0.92
C LEU A 172 -12.71 -6.14 0.21
N THR A 173 -12.10 -6.13 1.40
CA THR A 173 -12.54 -5.28 2.51
C THR A 173 -11.44 -4.36 2.98
N TYR A 174 -11.84 -3.14 3.39
CA TYR A 174 -11.02 -2.19 4.13
C TYR A 174 -11.70 -1.84 5.44
N THR A 175 -11.07 -2.14 6.57
CA THR A 175 -11.48 -1.67 7.89
C THR A 175 -10.68 -0.42 8.24
N LEU A 176 -11.38 0.65 8.63
CA LEU A 176 -10.78 1.94 8.93
C LEU A 176 -10.54 2.11 10.43
N THR A 177 -9.62 3.00 10.78
CA THR A 177 -9.36 3.41 12.17
C THR A 177 -10.51 4.24 12.74
N TYR A 178 -11.20 5.00 11.88
CA TYR A 178 -12.36 5.84 12.23
C TYR A 178 -13.25 6.05 10.99
N ASP A 179 -14.47 6.52 11.20
CA ASP A 179 -15.37 6.88 10.10
C ASP A 179 -14.80 8.07 9.31
N PHE A 180 -14.39 7.80 8.07
CA PHE A 180 -13.84 8.82 7.17
C PHE A 180 -14.66 8.88 5.86
N PRO A 181 -15.58 9.85 5.72
CA PRO A 181 -16.43 9.97 4.54
C PRO A 181 -15.68 10.17 3.22
N GLY A 182 -14.42 10.62 3.29
CA GLY A 182 -13.56 10.83 2.12
C GLY A 182 -12.82 9.58 1.64
N PHE A 183 -13.01 8.42 2.27
CA PHE A 183 -12.20 7.22 1.98
C PHE A 183 -12.27 6.78 0.52
N LEU A 184 -13.46 6.78 -0.09
CA LEU A 184 -13.60 6.45 -1.52
C LEU A 184 -12.74 7.34 -2.42
N SER A 185 -12.54 8.61 -2.06
CA SER A 185 -11.66 9.51 -2.82
C SER A 185 -10.19 9.14 -2.68
N LEU A 186 -9.78 8.56 -1.54
CA LEU A 186 -8.41 8.07 -1.36
C LEU A 186 -8.10 6.86 -2.24
N LEU A 187 -9.10 6.04 -2.55
CA LEU A 187 -8.94 4.86 -3.40
C LEU A 187 -8.61 5.20 -4.86
N CYS A 188 -8.67 6.47 -5.24
CA CYS A 188 -8.19 6.96 -6.53
C CYS A 188 -6.69 7.36 -6.51
N TYR A 189 -5.97 7.14 -5.40
CA TYR A 189 -4.55 7.45 -5.27
C TYR A 189 -3.70 6.18 -5.35
N LEU A 190 -2.49 6.34 -5.88
CA LEU A 190 -1.53 5.27 -6.19
C LEU A 190 -1.34 4.19 -5.11
N PRO A 191 -1.22 4.50 -3.79
CA PRO A 191 -0.98 3.47 -2.79
C PRO A 191 -2.15 2.49 -2.58
N TYR A 192 -3.31 2.79 -3.18
CA TYR A 192 -4.50 1.94 -3.15
C TYR A 192 -4.77 1.23 -4.48
N GLU A 193 -3.92 1.44 -5.49
CA GLU A 193 -3.98 0.70 -6.74
C GLU A 193 -3.49 -0.75 -6.53
N PRO A 194 -4.06 -1.73 -7.26
CA PRO A 194 -3.59 -3.11 -7.18
C PRO A 194 -2.24 -3.27 -7.86
N ALA A 195 -1.51 -4.31 -7.49
CA ALA A 195 -0.33 -4.74 -8.21
C ALA A 195 -0.26 -6.26 -8.25
N TYR A 196 0.24 -6.83 -9.35
CA TYR A 196 0.34 -8.26 -9.53
C TYR A 196 1.29 -8.86 -8.47
N GLY A 197 0.72 -9.52 -7.46
CA GLY A 197 1.43 -9.99 -6.27
C GLY A 197 2.65 -10.86 -6.57
N PRO A 198 2.58 -11.87 -7.48
CA PRO A 198 3.74 -12.67 -7.86
C PRO A 198 4.90 -11.86 -8.43
N LEU A 199 4.63 -10.80 -9.19
CA LEU A 199 5.68 -9.91 -9.70
C LEU A 199 6.30 -9.05 -8.60
N LEU A 200 5.47 -8.55 -7.66
CA LEU A 200 5.98 -7.83 -6.48
C LEU A 200 6.94 -8.71 -5.65
N GLU A 201 6.59 -9.97 -5.44
CA GLU A 201 7.41 -10.92 -4.69
C GLU A 201 8.73 -11.24 -5.43
N GLU A 202 8.66 -11.44 -6.75
CA GLU A 202 9.84 -11.74 -7.58
C GLU A 202 10.81 -10.55 -7.67
N MET A 203 10.28 -9.33 -7.86
CA MET A 203 11.09 -8.14 -8.14
C MET A 203 11.51 -7.38 -6.88
N GLY A 204 10.75 -7.44 -5.80
CA GLY A 204 11.02 -6.73 -4.56
C GLY A 204 11.26 -5.23 -4.79
N ASP A 205 12.43 -4.73 -4.40
CA ASP A 205 12.84 -3.33 -4.56
C ASP A 205 13.10 -2.93 -6.03
N GLN A 206 13.20 -3.91 -6.95
CA GLN A 206 13.37 -3.67 -8.38
C GLN A 206 12.03 -3.52 -9.13
N TYR A 207 10.88 -3.71 -8.46
CA TYR A 207 9.57 -3.59 -9.09
C TYR A 207 9.41 -2.23 -9.76
N ALA A 208 9.05 -2.24 -11.04
CA ALA A 208 8.79 -1.06 -11.88
C ALA A 208 9.92 0.02 -11.89
N THR A 209 11.16 -0.38 -11.60
CA THR A 209 12.33 0.50 -11.78
C THR A 209 12.76 0.61 -13.24
N SER A 210 12.34 -0.32 -14.10
CA SER A 210 12.55 -0.34 -15.54
C SER A 210 11.33 -0.95 -16.24
N ALA A 211 11.29 -0.84 -17.57
CA ALA A 211 10.23 -1.43 -18.38
C ALA A 211 10.22 -2.98 -18.33
N GLU A 212 11.35 -3.61 -18.01
CA GLU A 212 11.48 -5.07 -17.90
C GLU A 212 10.98 -5.59 -16.54
N THR A 213 10.81 -4.72 -15.54
CA THR A 213 10.36 -5.07 -14.17
C THR A 213 8.95 -4.60 -13.88
N MET A 214 8.20 -4.18 -14.91
CA MET A 214 6.81 -3.75 -14.88
C MET A 214 6.02 -4.47 -15.96
N TYR A 215 4.80 -4.93 -15.66
CA TYR A 215 3.85 -5.41 -16.67
C TYR A 215 2.96 -4.25 -17.13
#